data_ecacb6a67eefe0ee96f405d74e48152b
#
_entry.id   ecacb6a67eefe0ee96f405d74e48152b
#
_cell.length_a   1.000
_cell.length_b   1.000
_cell.length_c   1.000
_cell.angle_alpha   90.00
_cell.angle_beta   90.00
_cell.angle_gamma   90.00
#
_symmetry.space_group_name_H-M   'P 1'
#
loop_
_entity.id
_entity.type
_entity.pdbx_description
1 polymer ?
#
loop_
_entity_poly.entity_id
_entity_poly.type
_entity_poly.pdbx_seq_one_letter_code
_entity_poly.pdbx_strand_id
1 'polypeptide(L)'
;MSIAYLDCFSGISGNMVLGALLDAGLNLEDLLEGLAQLDVAGYTVRSKPVLKRGLRGPHVTVEIEHHGPERHLHQIEEIITGSSLPARIQKRSVAIFRRLAEAEAKVHDAPVDHVHFHEVGALDA
;
A
#
# COMPACT_ATOMS: atom_id res chain seq x y z
N MET A 1 -15.24 -0.82 -21.58
CA MET A 1 -13.85 -1.00 -21.10
C MET A 1 -13.42 0.32 -20.48
N SER A 2 -13.00 0.31 -19.22
CA SER A 2 -12.52 1.52 -18.54
C SER A 2 -10.98 1.53 -18.54
N ILE A 3 -10.38 2.70 -18.79
CA ILE A 3 -8.94 2.91 -18.80
C ILE A 3 -8.62 3.94 -17.71
N ALA A 4 -7.64 3.63 -16.83
CA ALA A 4 -7.10 4.59 -15.89
C ALA A 4 -5.78 5.15 -16.45
N TYR A 5 -5.65 6.47 -16.50
CA TYR A 5 -4.42 7.18 -16.82
C TYR A 5 -3.94 7.93 -15.58
N LEU A 6 -2.70 7.68 -15.19
CA LEU A 6 -2.06 8.29 -14.03
C LEU A 6 -0.94 9.23 -14.49
N ASP A 7 -1.13 10.53 -14.33
CA ASP A 7 -0.11 11.54 -14.61
C ASP A 7 0.66 11.90 -13.34
N CYS A 8 1.76 11.19 -13.12
CA CYS A 8 2.51 11.22 -11.87
C CYS A 8 3.79 12.08 -11.99
N PHE A 9 3.72 13.27 -12.58
CA PHE A 9 4.89 14.13 -12.84
C PHE A 9 5.66 14.54 -11.56
N SER A 10 5.01 14.55 -10.40
CA SER A 10 5.62 14.83 -9.09
C SER A 10 5.74 13.59 -8.19
N GLY A 11 5.55 12.39 -8.76
CA GLY A 11 5.48 11.15 -8.01
C GLY A 11 4.08 10.88 -7.44
N ILE A 12 3.88 9.69 -6.91
CA ILE A 12 2.61 9.26 -6.34
C ILE A 12 2.88 8.33 -5.14
N SER A 13 2.15 8.53 -4.05
CA SER A 13 2.16 7.63 -2.89
C SER A 13 0.97 6.67 -2.93
N GLY A 14 1.00 5.58 -2.16
CA GLY A 14 -0.12 4.65 -2.01
C GLY A 14 -1.40 5.36 -1.57
N ASN A 15 -1.32 6.25 -0.59
CA ASN A 15 -2.46 7.04 -0.12
C ASN A 15 -3.07 7.93 -1.20
N MET A 16 -2.24 8.48 -2.09
CA MET A 16 -2.71 9.28 -3.23
C MET A 16 -3.43 8.40 -4.25
N VAL A 17 -2.92 7.20 -4.52
CA VAL A 17 -3.60 6.22 -5.41
C VAL A 17 -4.96 5.84 -4.83
N LEU A 18 -5.01 5.50 -3.53
CA LEU A 18 -6.25 5.16 -2.84
C LEU A 18 -7.25 6.32 -2.88
N GLY A 19 -6.80 7.53 -2.58
CA GLY A 19 -7.62 8.73 -2.68
C GLY A 19 -8.20 8.95 -4.08
N ALA A 20 -7.37 8.82 -5.11
CA ALA A 20 -7.81 8.96 -6.51
C ALA A 20 -8.83 7.89 -6.91
N LEU A 21 -8.65 6.64 -6.48
CA LEU A 21 -9.61 5.56 -6.76
C LEU A 21 -10.94 5.77 -6.04
N LEU A 22 -10.93 6.24 -4.78
CA LEU A 22 -12.15 6.59 -4.03
C LEU A 22 -12.89 7.76 -4.71
N ASP A 23 -12.17 8.77 -5.16
CA ASP A 23 -12.76 9.90 -5.90
C ASP A 23 -13.34 9.46 -7.27
N ALA A 24 -12.73 8.47 -7.90
CA ALA A 24 -13.21 7.86 -9.13
C ALA A 24 -14.40 6.90 -8.94
N GLY A 25 -14.87 6.70 -7.71
CA GLY A 25 -16.07 5.92 -7.41
C GLY A 25 -15.83 4.53 -6.77
N LEU A 26 -14.60 4.22 -6.37
CA LEU A 26 -14.38 3.04 -5.52
C LEU A 26 -15.07 3.26 -4.17
N ASN A 27 -15.85 2.26 -3.71
CA ASN A 27 -16.45 2.32 -2.38
C ASN A 27 -15.37 2.02 -1.31
N LEU A 28 -15.34 2.82 -0.25
CA LEU A 28 -14.42 2.59 0.87
C LEU A 28 -14.70 1.25 1.58
N GLU A 29 -15.96 0.84 1.67
CA GLU A 29 -16.34 -0.44 2.27
C GLU A 29 -15.78 -1.63 1.48
N ASP A 30 -15.85 -1.59 0.15
CA ASP A 30 -15.27 -2.62 -0.73
C ASP A 30 -13.75 -2.71 -0.57
N LEU A 31 -13.09 -1.57 -0.40
CA LEU A 31 -11.65 -1.52 -0.10
C LEU A 31 -11.33 -2.17 1.24
N LEU A 32 -12.09 -1.84 2.30
CA LEU A 32 -11.90 -2.38 3.64
C LEU A 32 -12.17 -3.89 3.69
N GLU A 33 -13.19 -4.38 2.99
CA GLU A 33 -13.46 -5.81 2.83
C GLU A 33 -12.30 -6.54 2.13
N GLY A 34 -11.73 -5.91 1.11
CA GLY A 34 -10.53 -6.42 0.44
C GLY A 34 -9.33 -6.50 1.37
N LEU A 35 -9.07 -5.46 2.14
CA LEU A 35 -7.97 -5.41 3.11
C LEU A 35 -8.16 -6.39 4.27
N ALA A 36 -9.40 -6.64 4.71
CA ALA A 36 -9.71 -7.61 5.75
C ALA A 36 -9.34 -9.06 5.38
N GLN A 37 -9.09 -9.34 4.09
CA GLN A 37 -8.59 -10.64 3.64
C GLN A 37 -7.10 -10.86 3.92
N LEU A 38 -6.36 -9.79 4.26
CA LEU A 38 -5.03 -9.88 4.82
C LEU A 38 -5.17 -10.17 6.32
N ASP A 39 -4.47 -11.17 6.82
CA ASP A 39 -4.45 -11.47 8.27
C ASP A 39 -3.50 -10.50 8.99
N VAL A 40 -3.90 -9.22 8.99
CA VAL A 40 -3.12 -8.11 9.58
C VAL A 40 -4.07 -7.29 10.44
N ALA A 41 -3.69 -7.04 11.68
CA ALA A 41 -4.46 -6.25 12.64
C ALA A 41 -3.67 -5.03 13.13
N GLY A 42 -4.34 -4.11 13.82
CA GLY A 42 -3.72 -2.94 14.46
C GLY A 42 -3.60 -1.73 13.54
N TYR A 43 -4.45 -1.62 12.53
CA TYR A 43 -4.54 -0.44 11.68
C TYR A 43 -6.00 -0.04 11.43
N THR A 44 -6.19 1.22 11.11
CA THR A 44 -7.50 1.77 10.69
C THR A 44 -7.29 2.63 9.45
N VAL A 45 -8.06 2.37 8.40
CA VAL A 45 -8.07 3.20 7.19
C VAL A 45 -9.20 4.20 7.27
N ARG A 46 -8.89 5.48 7.10
CA ARG A 46 -9.87 6.57 7.09
C ARG A 46 -9.77 7.37 5.81
N SER A 47 -10.91 7.84 5.33
CA SER A 47 -10.99 8.79 4.24
C SER A 47 -11.80 10.00 4.67
N LYS A 48 -11.27 11.19 4.41
CA LYS A 48 -11.98 12.46 4.66
C LYS A 48 -11.79 13.41 3.48
N PRO A 49 -12.82 14.19 3.11
CA PRO A 49 -12.65 15.22 2.10
C PRO A 49 -11.74 16.32 2.63
N VAL A 50 -10.78 16.73 1.82
CA VAL A 50 -9.92 17.89 2.09
C VAL A 50 -9.96 18.87 0.93
N LEU A 51 -9.78 20.14 1.25
CA LEU A 51 -9.61 21.20 0.26
C LEU A 51 -8.17 21.71 0.35
N LYS A 52 -7.41 21.54 -0.72
CA LYS A 52 -6.01 21.98 -0.77
C LYS A 52 -5.79 22.85 -2.00
N ARG A 53 -5.42 24.10 -1.80
CA ARG A 53 -5.20 25.08 -2.88
C ARG A 53 -6.39 25.18 -3.86
N GLY A 54 -7.63 25.13 -3.35
CA GLY A 54 -8.84 25.22 -4.17
C GLY A 54 -9.28 23.91 -4.83
N LEU A 55 -8.50 22.85 -4.72
CA LEU A 55 -8.88 21.51 -5.21
C LEU A 55 -9.38 20.66 -4.06
N ARG A 56 -10.56 20.06 -4.25
CA ARG A 56 -11.17 19.12 -3.31
C ARG A 56 -10.84 17.69 -3.75
N GLY A 57 -10.52 16.84 -2.79
CA GLY A 57 -10.34 15.40 -3.00
C GLY A 57 -10.38 14.64 -1.68
N PRO A 58 -10.55 13.31 -1.71
CA PRO A 58 -10.44 12.47 -0.53
C PRO A 58 -8.97 12.33 -0.11
N HIS A 59 -8.73 12.50 1.18
CA HIS A 59 -7.45 12.22 1.82
C HIS A 59 -7.57 10.92 2.59
N VAL A 60 -6.82 9.92 2.15
CA VAL A 60 -6.75 8.62 2.81
C VAL A 60 -5.60 8.61 3.79
N THR A 61 -5.85 8.14 5.00
CA THR A 61 -4.85 7.90 6.04
C THR A 61 -4.96 6.48 6.55
N VAL A 62 -3.83 5.86 6.81
CA VAL A 62 -3.73 4.60 7.54
C VAL A 62 -3.19 4.95 8.92
N GLU A 63 -4.01 4.77 9.95
CA GLU A 63 -3.65 5.00 11.35
C GLU A 63 -3.21 3.67 11.95
N ILE A 64 -2.01 3.63 12.55
CA ILE A 64 -1.46 2.43 13.18
C ILE A 64 -1.59 2.56 14.68
N GLU A 65 -2.18 1.57 15.34
CA GLU A 65 -2.38 1.57 16.79
C GLU A 65 -1.06 1.37 17.55
N HIS A 66 -0.18 0.53 17.02
CA HIS A 66 1.14 0.27 17.59
C HIS A 66 2.17 0.07 16.48
N HIS A 67 3.29 0.77 16.57
CA HIS A 67 4.42 0.52 15.68
C HIS A 67 5.00 -0.87 16.01
N GLY A 68 4.67 -1.85 15.17
CA GLY A 68 5.27 -3.18 15.22
C GLY A 68 6.71 -3.17 14.71
N PRO A 69 7.43 -4.28 14.84
CA PRO A 69 8.76 -4.41 14.26
C PRO A 69 8.70 -4.25 12.74
N GLU A 70 9.76 -3.67 12.21
CA GLU A 70 9.96 -3.61 10.75
C GLU A 70 9.95 -5.02 10.17
N ARG A 71 9.29 -5.18 9.02
CA ARG A 71 9.18 -6.47 8.35
C ARG A 71 10.19 -6.61 7.23
N HIS A 72 10.77 -7.79 7.13
CA HIS A 72 11.54 -8.20 5.96
C HIS A 72 10.61 -8.58 4.79
N LEU A 73 11.15 -8.55 3.57
CA LEU A 73 10.41 -8.90 2.37
C LEU A 73 9.70 -10.25 2.49
N HIS A 74 10.38 -11.30 2.98
CA HIS A 74 9.78 -12.64 3.11
C HIS A 74 8.56 -12.66 4.03
N GLN A 75 8.54 -11.88 5.11
CA GLN A 75 7.41 -11.79 6.03
C GLN A 75 6.19 -11.13 5.35
N ILE A 76 6.45 -10.10 4.54
CA ILE A 76 5.40 -9.44 3.74
C ILE A 76 4.84 -10.40 2.69
N GLU A 77 5.72 -11.15 2.01
CA GLU A 77 5.31 -12.17 1.05
C GLU A 77 4.49 -13.29 1.69
N GLU A 78 4.85 -13.75 2.88
CA GLU A 78 4.09 -14.75 3.65
C GLU A 78 2.69 -14.23 4.00
N ILE A 79 2.56 -13.00 4.47
CA ILE A 79 1.26 -12.36 4.76
C ILE A 79 0.39 -12.31 3.49
N ILE A 80 0.95 -11.83 2.38
CA ILE A 80 0.20 -11.69 1.12
C ILE A 80 -0.21 -13.05 0.57
N THR A 81 0.71 -14.02 0.51
CA THR A 81 0.45 -15.34 -0.08
C THR A 81 -0.41 -16.23 0.82
N GLY A 82 -0.36 -16.02 2.13
CA GLY A 82 -1.23 -16.70 3.10
C GLY A 82 -2.64 -16.12 3.19
N SER A 83 -2.90 -14.98 2.57
CA SER A 83 -4.20 -14.30 2.59
C SER A 83 -5.25 -14.99 1.73
N SER A 84 -6.52 -14.62 1.93
CA SER A 84 -7.64 -15.05 1.09
C SER A 84 -7.82 -14.20 -0.17
N LEU A 85 -6.89 -13.30 -0.47
CA LEU A 85 -6.93 -12.46 -1.66
C LEU A 85 -6.86 -13.31 -2.94
N PRO A 86 -7.51 -12.89 -4.03
CA PRO A 86 -7.37 -13.54 -5.34
C PRO A 86 -5.90 -13.66 -5.77
N ALA A 87 -5.50 -14.81 -6.30
CA ALA A 87 -4.12 -15.10 -6.69
C ALA A 87 -3.48 -14.04 -7.61
N ARG A 88 -4.29 -13.39 -8.46
CA ARG A 88 -3.84 -12.28 -9.30
C ARG A 88 -3.41 -11.06 -8.48
N ILE A 89 -4.14 -10.76 -7.39
CA ILE A 89 -3.82 -9.65 -6.49
C ILE A 89 -2.58 -10.01 -5.70
N GLN A 90 -2.52 -11.18 -5.07
CA GLN A 90 -1.33 -11.66 -4.35
C GLN A 90 -0.06 -11.55 -5.21
N LYS A 91 -0.11 -12.08 -6.43
CA LYS A 91 1.04 -12.04 -7.36
C LYS A 91 1.49 -10.61 -7.68
N ARG A 92 0.55 -9.68 -7.89
CA ARG A 92 0.87 -8.28 -8.19
C ARG A 92 1.45 -7.56 -6.97
N SER A 93 0.87 -7.76 -5.79
CA SER A 93 1.34 -7.16 -4.55
C SER A 93 2.76 -7.63 -4.22
N VAL A 94 3.04 -8.94 -4.29
CA VAL A 94 4.39 -9.48 -4.12
C VAL A 94 5.37 -8.87 -5.12
N ALA A 95 4.97 -8.74 -6.40
CA ALA A 95 5.85 -8.15 -7.42
C ALA A 95 6.20 -6.67 -7.12
N ILE A 96 5.26 -5.91 -6.56
CA ILE A 96 5.51 -4.51 -6.14
C ILE A 96 6.52 -4.47 -5.00
N PHE A 97 6.34 -5.26 -3.94
CA PHE A 97 7.27 -5.29 -2.81
C PHE A 97 8.66 -5.81 -3.20
N ARG A 98 8.76 -6.81 -4.07
CA ARG A 98 10.05 -7.28 -4.62
C ARG A 98 10.76 -6.16 -5.38
N ARG A 99 10.05 -5.44 -6.23
CA ARG A 99 10.62 -4.32 -6.99
C ARG A 99 11.15 -3.22 -6.08
N LEU A 100 10.43 -2.94 -4.99
CA LEU A 100 10.85 -1.98 -3.99
C LEU A 100 12.09 -2.48 -3.24
N ALA A 101 12.11 -3.74 -2.80
CA ALA A 101 13.27 -4.36 -2.14
C ALA A 101 14.52 -4.36 -3.02
N GLU A 102 14.38 -4.62 -4.32
CA GLU A 102 15.49 -4.54 -5.29
C GLU A 102 16.06 -3.10 -5.39
N ALA A 103 15.17 -2.10 -5.35
CA ALA A 103 15.59 -0.70 -5.39
C ALA A 103 16.33 -0.30 -4.11
N GLU A 104 15.82 -0.67 -2.94
CA GLU A 104 16.44 -0.45 -1.63
C GLU A 104 17.79 -1.17 -1.51
N ALA A 105 17.85 -2.44 -1.89
CA ALA A 105 19.08 -3.24 -1.92
C ALA A 105 20.19 -2.56 -2.72
N LYS A 106 19.83 -1.99 -3.87
CA LYS A 106 20.74 -1.25 -4.73
C LYS A 106 21.23 0.06 -4.10
N VAL A 107 20.37 0.78 -3.39
CA VAL A 107 20.73 2.05 -2.72
C VAL A 107 21.67 1.79 -1.54
N HIS A 108 21.40 0.72 -0.78
CA HIS A 108 22.16 0.37 0.42
C HIS A 108 23.34 -0.58 0.18
N ASP A 109 23.57 -0.99 -1.07
CA ASP A 109 24.61 -1.98 -1.44
C ASP A 109 24.51 -3.26 -0.58
N ALA A 110 23.29 -3.74 -0.39
CA ALA A 110 22.95 -4.87 0.46
C ALA A 110 22.25 -5.99 -0.34
N PRO A 111 22.31 -7.26 0.11
CA PRO A 111 21.49 -8.32 -0.47
C PRO A 111 20.01 -8.03 -0.27
N VAL A 112 19.15 -8.36 -1.25
CA VAL A 112 17.70 -8.13 -1.20
C VAL A 112 17.05 -8.76 0.03
N ASP A 113 17.52 -9.93 0.46
CA ASP A 113 17.01 -10.65 1.62
C ASP A 113 17.36 -9.97 2.97
N HIS A 114 18.30 -9.05 2.95
CA HIS A 114 18.74 -8.30 4.13
C HIS A 114 18.15 -6.89 4.19
N VAL A 115 17.36 -6.51 3.20
CA VAL A 115 16.69 -5.22 3.17
C VAL A 115 15.64 -5.14 4.27
N HIS A 116 15.77 -4.11 5.10
CA HIS A 116 14.75 -3.68 6.04
C HIS A 116 13.97 -2.53 5.42
N PHE A 117 12.67 -2.66 5.35
CA PHE A 117 11.84 -1.57 4.90
C PHE A 117 11.61 -0.58 6.06
N HIS A 118 12.42 0.46 6.14
CA HIS A 118 12.34 1.46 7.20
C HIS A 118 11.05 2.31 7.11
N GLU A 119 10.57 2.57 5.90
CA GLU A 119 9.39 3.40 5.64
C GLU A 119 8.18 2.59 5.10
N VAL A 120 8.41 1.42 4.52
CA VAL A 120 7.42 0.63 3.79
C VAL A 120 7.15 -0.73 4.45
N GLY A 121 7.93 -1.13 5.44
CA GLY A 121 7.74 -2.36 6.21
C GLY A 121 6.72 -2.23 7.34
N ALA A 122 6.20 -1.03 7.54
CA ALA A 122 5.13 -0.76 8.49
C ALA A 122 3.75 -1.14 7.92
N LEU A 123 2.74 -1.14 8.79
CA LEU A 123 1.36 -1.51 8.44
C LEU A 123 0.68 -0.55 7.46
N ASP A 124 1.25 0.63 7.25
CA ASP A 124 0.74 1.69 6.37
C ASP A 124 1.27 1.61 4.92
N ALA A 125 2.09 0.64 4.64
CA ALA A 125 2.59 0.34 3.30
C ALA A 125 1.72 -0.73 2.63
#